data_c2da41f406abcc4587fae16a27224062
#
_entry.id   c2da41f406abcc4587fae16a27224062
#
_cell.length_a   1.000
_cell.length_b   1.000
_cell.length_c   1.000
_cell.angle_alpha   90.00
_cell.angle_beta   90.00
_cell.angle_gamma   90.00
#
_symmetry.space_group_name_H-M   'P 1'
#
loop_
_entity.id
_entity.type
_entity.pdbx_description
1 polymer ?
#
loop_
_entity_poly.entity_id
_entity_poly.type
_entity_poly.pdbx_seq_one_letter_code
_entity_poly.pdbx_strand_id
1 'polypeptide(L)'
;ERTLSMAMKSSMWLVDPRPNLTSIVDTVESSFELSEASNTPVIMQLRIRSCHVQGRFISRDNKKPPINTRERQKEPAPFNYGRLAHPPVTFAQEKLKVEERLPAAQKFICDRKLNEFFDGDIERLGIIVPGGLYNTLIRRLARLGLADDFGNSKIPLMVLNVVFPLVPEQITDFAAGKDAVLIIEEGNPEYIEHQI
;
A
#
# COMPACT_ATOMS: atom_id res chain seq x y z
N GLU A 1 -4.45 1.14 -15.27
CA GLU A 1 -5.12 0.40 -14.20
C GLU A 1 -6.22 1.21 -13.53
N ARG A 2 -7.42 0.61 -13.33
CA ARG A 2 -8.58 1.35 -12.79
C ARG A 2 -8.66 1.33 -11.27
N THR A 3 -7.98 0.39 -10.61
CA THR A 3 -8.11 0.21 -9.14
C THR A 3 -7.58 1.41 -8.38
N LEU A 4 -6.44 1.98 -8.79
CA LEU A 4 -5.87 3.15 -8.14
C LEU A 4 -6.80 4.36 -8.26
N SER A 5 -7.35 4.63 -9.45
CA SER A 5 -8.30 5.74 -9.62
C SER A 5 -9.59 5.56 -8.79
N MET A 6 -10.06 4.33 -8.62
CA MET A 6 -11.20 4.04 -7.74
C MET A 6 -10.86 4.29 -6.27
N ALA A 7 -9.69 3.83 -5.82
CA ALA A 7 -9.21 4.06 -4.46
C ALA A 7 -9.09 5.56 -4.14
N MET A 8 -8.44 6.31 -5.03
CA MET A 8 -8.28 7.77 -4.91
C MET A 8 -9.64 8.48 -4.86
N LYS A 9 -10.53 8.18 -5.82
CA LYS A 9 -11.86 8.79 -5.88
C LYS A 9 -12.71 8.49 -4.65
N SER A 10 -12.59 7.28 -4.10
CA SER A 10 -13.34 6.85 -2.93
C SER A 10 -12.64 7.18 -1.61
N SER A 11 -11.41 7.70 -1.67
CA SER A 11 -10.54 7.93 -0.50
C SER A 11 -10.41 6.67 0.37
N MET A 12 -10.27 5.51 -0.26
CA MET A 12 -9.97 4.24 0.38
C MET A 12 -8.51 3.88 0.13
N TRP A 13 -7.84 3.32 1.13
CA TRP A 13 -6.43 2.96 0.96
C TRP A 13 -6.26 1.79 0.00
N LEU A 14 -5.17 1.81 -0.77
CA LEU A 14 -4.85 0.76 -1.73
C LEU A 14 -3.52 0.12 -1.39
N VAL A 15 -3.54 -1.18 -1.13
CA VAL A 15 -2.33 -1.99 -0.98
C VAL A 15 -2.16 -2.92 -2.18
N ASP A 16 -0.94 -3.02 -2.67
CA ASP A 16 -0.53 -3.83 -3.83
C ASP A 16 0.78 -4.55 -3.46
N PRO A 17 0.71 -5.62 -2.64
CA PRO A 17 1.89 -6.23 -2.06
C PRO A 17 2.80 -6.87 -3.09
N ARG A 18 4.08 -6.94 -2.78
CA ARG A 18 5.08 -7.69 -3.53
C ARG A 18 4.64 -9.14 -3.71
N PRO A 19 4.74 -9.74 -4.94
CA PRO A 19 4.23 -11.09 -5.22
C PRO A 19 5.07 -12.21 -4.60
N ASN A 20 5.00 -12.35 -3.30
CA ASN A 20 5.45 -13.54 -2.57
C ASN A 20 4.47 -13.85 -1.44
N LEU A 21 4.37 -15.12 -1.03
CA LEU A 21 3.33 -15.54 -0.10
C LEU A 21 3.45 -14.89 1.28
N THR A 22 4.66 -14.71 1.79
CA THR A 22 4.87 -14.08 3.09
C THR A 22 4.39 -12.63 3.07
N SER A 23 4.83 -11.83 2.07
CA SER A 23 4.38 -10.45 1.92
C SER A 23 2.87 -10.34 1.74
N ILE A 24 2.26 -11.23 0.96
CA ILE A 24 0.81 -11.23 0.74
C ILE A 24 0.07 -11.51 2.05
N VAL A 25 0.47 -12.54 2.79
CA VAL A 25 -0.19 -12.91 4.06
C VAL A 25 -0.01 -11.82 5.12
N ASP A 26 1.20 -11.28 5.27
CA ASP A 26 1.48 -10.20 6.22
C ASP A 26 0.72 -8.91 5.84
N THR A 27 0.53 -8.64 4.54
CA THR A 27 -0.25 -7.49 4.07
C THR A 27 -1.73 -7.65 4.39
N VAL A 28 -2.29 -8.87 4.39
CA VAL A 28 -3.68 -9.09 4.81
C VAL A 28 -3.88 -8.62 6.26
N GLU A 29 -3.02 -9.08 7.19
CA GLU A 29 -3.10 -8.66 8.59
C GLU A 29 -2.92 -7.14 8.72
N SER A 30 -1.88 -6.59 8.10
CA SER A 30 -1.58 -5.16 8.12
C SER A 30 -2.70 -4.31 7.52
N SER A 31 -3.44 -4.83 6.53
CA SER A 31 -4.58 -4.12 5.93
C SER A 31 -5.73 -3.93 6.91
N PHE A 32 -6.02 -4.94 7.73
CA PHE A 32 -7.01 -4.79 8.81
C PHE A 32 -6.54 -3.80 9.87
N GLU A 33 -5.27 -3.90 10.29
CA GLU A 33 -4.71 -2.97 11.27
C GLU A 33 -4.66 -1.53 10.73
N LEU A 34 -4.30 -1.32 9.45
CA LEU A 34 -4.34 -0.01 8.78
C LEU A 34 -5.75 0.56 8.73
N SER A 35 -6.74 -0.28 8.40
CA SER A 35 -8.15 0.12 8.38
C SER A 35 -8.61 0.61 9.75
N GLU A 36 -8.31 -0.12 10.82
CA GLU A 36 -8.65 0.27 12.18
C GLU A 36 -7.92 1.53 12.64
N ALA A 37 -6.60 1.62 12.37
CA ALA A 37 -5.77 2.75 12.78
C ALA A 37 -6.17 4.08 12.12
N SER A 38 -6.71 4.03 10.90
CA SER A 38 -7.09 5.20 10.11
C SER A 38 -8.59 5.37 9.92
N ASN A 39 -9.40 4.48 10.50
CA ASN A 39 -10.87 4.47 10.34
C ASN A 39 -11.31 4.59 8.87
N THR A 40 -10.64 3.84 7.98
CA THR A 40 -10.87 3.90 6.54
C THR A 40 -10.73 2.51 5.92
N PRO A 41 -11.64 2.08 5.03
CA PRO A 41 -11.53 0.80 4.34
C PRO A 41 -10.24 0.70 3.51
N VAL A 42 -9.71 -0.51 3.41
CA VAL A 42 -8.54 -0.82 2.60
C VAL A 42 -8.92 -1.74 1.44
N ILE A 43 -8.48 -1.41 0.25
CA ILE A 43 -8.56 -2.25 -0.93
C ILE A 43 -7.22 -3.00 -1.05
N MET A 44 -7.24 -4.32 -1.04
CA MET A 44 -6.07 -5.12 -1.34
C MET A 44 -6.15 -5.60 -2.78
N GLN A 45 -5.20 -5.14 -3.59
CA GLN A 45 -5.08 -5.55 -4.98
C GLN A 45 -4.14 -6.74 -5.09
N LEU A 46 -4.62 -7.83 -5.65
CA LEU A 46 -3.80 -8.96 -6.06
C LEU A 46 -3.82 -9.05 -7.58
N ARG A 47 -2.68 -8.79 -8.18
CA ARG A 47 -2.52 -8.91 -9.63
C ARG A 47 -2.60 -10.37 -10.04
N ILE A 48 -3.05 -10.67 -11.24
CA ILE A 48 -3.18 -12.05 -11.75
C ILE A 48 -1.91 -12.85 -11.53
N ARG A 49 -0.74 -12.26 -11.76
CA ARG A 49 0.54 -12.94 -11.52
C ARG A 49 0.80 -13.27 -10.05
N SER A 50 0.30 -12.45 -9.13
CA SER A 50 0.38 -12.72 -7.69
C SER A 50 -0.52 -13.90 -7.28
N CYS A 51 -1.65 -14.07 -7.96
CA CYS A 51 -2.55 -15.21 -7.72
C CYS A 51 -1.96 -16.56 -8.16
N HIS A 52 -0.94 -16.56 -9.00
CA HIS A 52 -0.24 -17.77 -9.45
C HIS A 52 1.04 -18.08 -8.65
N VAL A 53 1.37 -17.27 -7.65
CA VAL A 53 2.55 -17.51 -6.81
C VAL A 53 2.32 -18.73 -5.94
N GLN A 54 3.27 -19.63 -5.95
CA GLN A 54 3.31 -20.81 -5.10
C GLN A 54 4.52 -20.72 -4.16
N GLY A 55 4.37 -21.22 -2.95
CA GLY A 55 5.46 -21.21 -1.98
C GLY A 55 5.01 -21.70 -0.61
N ARG A 56 5.79 -21.36 0.40
CA ARG A 56 5.52 -21.68 1.80
C ARG A 56 5.57 -20.41 2.61
N PHE A 57 4.77 -20.33 3.66
CA PHE A 57 4.82 -19.29 4.66
C PHE A 57 4.61 -19.93 6.04
N ILE A 58 5.07 -19.24 7.07
CA ILE A 58 4.85 -19.67 8.45
C ILE A 58 3.52 -19.06 8.90
N SER A 59 2.53 -19.90 9.15
CA SER A 59 1.26 -19.46 9.70
C SER A 59 1.44 -19.01 11.16
N ARG A 60 0.70 -18.00 11.53
CA ARG A 60 0.59 -17.56 12.93
C ARG A 60 -0.68 -18.11 13.54
N ASP A 61 -0.71 -18.21 14.86
CA ASP A 61 -1.93 -18.57 15.57
C ASP A 61 -3.02 -17.51 15.35
N ASN A 62 -4.25 -17.98 15.17
CA ASN A 62 -5.39 -17.09 15.02
C ASN A 62 -5.61 -16.26 16.29
N LYS A 63 -5.61 -14.94 16.15
CA LYS A 63 -6.04 -14.05 17.23
C LYS A 63 -7.54 -14.15 17.38
N LYS A 64 -8.02 -14.42 18.59
CA LYS A 64 -9.46 -14.38 18.87
C LYS A 64 -9.96 -12.95 18.68
N PRO A 65 -10.95 -12.71 17.80
CA PRO A 65 -11.48 -11.36 17.63
C PRO A 65 -12.13 -10.86 18.93
N PRO A 66 -12.07 -9.56 19.24
CA PRO A 66 -12.69 -8.99 20.42
C PRO A 66 -14.22 -9.10 20.37
N ILE A 67 -14.79 -9.21 19.16
CA ILE A 67 -16.22 -9.37 18.93
C ILE A 67 -16.47 -10.78 18.44
N ASN A 68 -17.35 -11.53 19.14
CA ASN A 68 -17.78 -12.83 18.68
C ASN A 68 -18.89 -12.66 17.64
N THR A 69 -18.60 -12.97 16.40
CA THR A 69 -19.58 -12.88 15.29
C THR A 69 -20.78 -13.82 15.44
N ARG A 70 -20.71 -14.82 16.34
CA ARG A 70 -21.82 -15.73 16.67
C ARG A 70 -22.75 -15.18 17.75
N GLU A 71 -22.30 -14.22 18.53
CA GLU A 71 -23.15 -13.51 19.47
C GLU A 71 -23.90 -12.43 18.71
N ARG A 72 -25.22 -12.53 18.71
CA ARG A 72 -26.06 -11.47 18.16
C ARG A 72 -25.86 -10.21 18.99
N GLN A 73 -25.71 -9.07 18.33
CA GLN A 73 -25.81 -7.79 19.01
C GLN A 73 -27.16 -7.74 19.76
N LYS A 74 -27.09 -7.70 21.08
CA LYS A 74 -28.30 -7.67 21.94
C LYS A 74 -28.97 -6.32 21.89
N GLU A 75 -28.21 -5.29 21.58
CA GLU A 75 -28.73 -3.92 21.50
C GLU A 75 -28.52 -3.37 20.09
N PRO A 76 -29.49 -2.69 19.48
CA PRO A 76 -29.31 -2.03 18.20
C PRO A 76 -28.19 -0.99 18.32
N ALA A 77 -27.35 -0.86 17.27
CA ALA A 77 -26.34 0.17 17.23
C ALA A 77 -26.98 1.56 17.40
N PRO A 78 -26.41 2.44 18.25
CA PRO A 78 -26.96 3.76 18.45
C PRO A 78 -26.90 4.53 17.14
N PHE A 79 -28.01 5.16 16.78
CA PHE A 79 -28.09 6.00 15.59
C PHE A 79 -27.23 7.26 15.79
N ASN A 80 -26.31 7.50 14.88
CA ASN A 80 -25.43 8.66 14.95
C ASN A 80 -25.64 9.57 13.72
N TYR A 81 -26.29 10.71 13.94
CA TYR A 81 -26.51 11.74 12.91
C TYR A 81 -25.21 12.25 12.27
N GLY A 82 -24.11 12.27 13.02
CA GLY A 82 -22.78 12.64 12.51
C GLY A 82 -22.16 11.65 11.52
N ARG A 83 -22.84 10.53 11.22
CA ARG A 83 -22.40 9.52 10.24
C ARG A 83 -23.35 9.38 9.05
N LEU A 84 -24.31 10.27 8.91
CA LEU A 84 -25.21 10.28 7.76
C LEU A 84 -24.52 10.81 6.51
N ALA A 85 -24.83 10.20 5.36
CA ALA A 85 -24.42 10.70 4.06
C ALA A 85 -25.32 11.86 3.59
N HIS A 86 -25.45 12.89 4.41
CA HIS A 86 -26.33 14.05 4.20
C HIS A 86 -25.66 15.35 4.62
N PRO A 87 -25.77 16.45 3.83
CA PRO A 87 -25.26 17.75 4.25
C PRO A 87 -25.88 18.24 5.59
N PRO A 88 -25.09 18.89 6.47
CA PRO A 88 -23.68 19.27 6.34
C PRO A 88 -22.67 18.17 6.73
N VAL A 89 -23.14 17.00 7.14
CA VAL A 89 -22.30 15.91 7.66
C VAL A 89 -21.31 15.38 6.62
N THR A 90 -21.72 15.34 5.34
CA THR A 90 -20.83 14.94 4.24
C THR A 90 -19.57 15.81 4.18
N PHE A 91 -19.69 17.11 4.34
CA PHE A 91 -18.54 18.04 4.40
C PHE A 91 -17.64 17.76 5.60
N ALA A 92 -18.23 17.52 6.78
CA ALA A 92 -17.47 17.18 7.98
C ALA A 92 -16.70 15.85 7.80
N GLN A 93 -17.31 14.86 7.13
CA GLN A 93 -16.65 13.58 6.82
C GLN A 93 -15.47 13.75 5.85
N GLU A 94 -15.61 14.60 4.81
CA GLU A 94 -14.49 14.89 3.90
C GLU A 94 -13.34 15.61 4.63
N LYS A 95 -13.66 16.53 5.52
CA LYS A 95 -12.66 17.20 6.36
C LYS A 95 -11.88 16.21 7.23
N LEU A 96 -12.58 15.28 7.91
CA LEU A 96 -11.96 14.25 8.72
C LEU A 96 -11.05 13.32 7.90
N LYS A 97 -11.39 13.04 6.63
CA LYS A 97 -10.52 12.24 5.76
C LYS A 97 -9.16 12.88 5.57
N VAL A 98 -9.12 14.18 5.38
CA VAL A 98 -7.87 14.91 5.11
C VAL A 98 -7.10 15.22 6.39
N GLU A 99 -7.80 15.67 7.45
CA GLU A 99 -7.15 16.18 8.66
C GLU A 99 -6.77 15.08 9.66
N GLU A 100 -7.46 13.94 9.66
CA GLU A 100 -7.24 12.89 10.65
C GLU A 100 -6.87 11.53 10.01
N ARG A 101 -7.68 11.03 9.06
CA ARG A 101 -7.55 9.67 8.56
C ARG A 101 -6.33 9.49 7.67
N LEU A 102 -6.07 10.46 6.79
CA LEU A 102 -4.90 10.42 5.91
C LEU A 102 -3.58 10.49 6.70
N PRO A 103 -3.38 11.45 7.62
CA PRO A 103 -2.17 11.46 8.45
C PRO A 103 -2.00 10.20 9.32
N ALA A 104 -3.11 9.66 9.86
CA ALA A 104 -3.07 8.43 10.63
C ALA A 104 -2.63 7.23 9.77
N ALA A 105 -3.11 7.14 8.53
CA ALA A 105 -2.69 6.11 7.59
C ALA A 105 -1.21 6.24 7.23
N GLN A 106 -0.75 7.45 6.88
CA GLN A 106 0.65 7.72 6.54
C GLN A 106 1.59 7.36 7.71
N LYS A 107 1.21 7.78 8.92
CA LYS A 107 1.95 7.40 10.12
C LYS A 107 2.02 5.88 10.31
N PHE A 108 0.90 5.18 10.17
CA PHE A 108 0.86 3.72 10.29
C PHE A 108 1.76 3.03 9.25
N ILE A 109 1.74 3.49 8.00
CA ILE A 109 2.58 2.97 6.91
C ILE A 109 4.06 3.09 7.28
N CYS A 110 4.48 4.22 7.85
CA CYS A 110 5.84 4.45 8.30
C CYS A 110 6.20 3.57 9.51
N ASP A 111 5.38 3.58 10.55
CA ASP A 111 5.63 2.86 11.80
C ASP A 111 5.73 1.34 11.56
N ARG A 112 4.92 0.81 10.67
CA ARG A 112 4.90 -0.62 10.31
C ARG A 112 5.82 -0.97 9.14
N LYS A 113 6.48 0.02 8.55
CA LYS A 113 7.39 -0.17 7.40
C LYS A 113 6.74 -0.97 6.28
N LEU A 114 5.52 -0.58 5.90
CA LEU A 114 4.77 -1.32 4.89
C LEU A 114 5.38 -1.22 3.50
N ASN A 115 5.97 -0.07 3.17
CA ASN A 115 6.77 0.09 1.96
C ASN A 115 8.19 -0.42 2.21
N GLU A 116 8.82 -0.99 1.19
CA GLU A 116 10.14 -1.59 1.29
C GLU A 116 11.17 -0.76 0.52
N PHE A 117 12.39 -0.70 1.07
CA PHE A 117 13.53 -0.01 0.47
C PHE A 117 14.65 -1.01 0.28
N PHE A 118 15.22 -1.03 -0.91
CA PHE A 118 16.35 -1.88 -1.26
C PHE A 118 17.50 -1.01 -1.73
N ASP A 119 18.66 -1.22 -1.16
CA ASP A 119 19.89 -0.53 -1.56
C ASP A 119 20.40 -1.05 -2.90
N GLY A 120 21.30 -0.29 -3.51
CA GLY A 120 21.97 -0.67 -4.74
C GLY A 120 23.24 0.17 -4.97
N ASP A 121 24.19 -0.37 -5.74
CA ASP A 121 25.50 0.24 -5.97
C ASP A 121 25.44 1.55 -6.79
N ILE A 122 24.38 1.72 -7.59
CA ILE A 122 24.18 2.90 -8.45
C ILE A 122 23.31 3.92 -7.72
N GLU A 123 23.85 4.50 -6.64
CA GLU A 123 23.11 5.35 -5.71
C GLU A 123 22.52 6.63 -6.33
N ARG A 124 23.12 7.13 -7.43
CA ARG A 124 22.66 8.34 -8.13
C ARG A 124 21.35 8.14 -8.91
N LEU A 125 20.89 6.92 -9.05
CA LEU A 125 19.62 6.57 -9.67
C LEU A 125 18.70 5.96 -8.63
N GLY A 126 17.40 6.01 -8.88
CA GLY A 126 16.40 5.34 -8.06
C GLY A 126 15.24 4.83 -8.91
N ILE A 127 14.55 3.81 -8.43
CA ILE A 127 13.31 3.33 -9.06
C ILE A 127 12.23 3.22 -8.00
N ILE A 128 11.07 3.83 -8.26
CA ILE A 128 9.85 3.68 -7.46
C ILE A 128 8.91 2.76 -8.23
N VAL A 129 8.40 1.72 -7.58
CA VAL A 129 7.58 0.70 -8.23
C VAL A 129 6.50 0.18 -7.29
N PRO A 130 5.23 0.01 -7.73
CA PRO A 130 4.22 -0.72 -6.98
C PRO A 130 4.64 -2.16 -6.69
N GLY A 131 4.32 -2.65 -5.49
CA GLY A 131 4.73 -3.99 -5.07
C GLY A 131 4.38 -5.08 -6.07
N GLY A 132 3.16 -5.06 -6.60
CA GLY A 132 2.70 -6.04 -7.58
C GLY A 132 3.50 -6.10 -8.89
N LEU A 133 4.29 -5.07 -9.21
CA LEU A 133 5.16 -5.04 -10.40
C LEU A 133 6.61 -5.45 -10.11
N TYR A 134 6.98 -5.62 -8.84
CA TYR A 134 8.35 -5.91 -8.41
C TYR A 134 9.00 -7.04 -9.19
N ASN A 135 8.38 -8.21 -9.25
CA ASN A 135 8.97 -9.38 -9.93
C ASN A 135 9.18 -9.15 -11.44
N THR A 136 8.33 -8.33 -12.06
CA THR A 136 8.48 -7.97 -13.47
C THR A 136 9.67 -7.04 -13.66
N LEU A 137 9.83 -6.05 -12.78
CA LEU A 137 10.97 -5.13 -12.78
C LEU A 137 12.28 -5.91 -12.60
N ILE A 138 12.40 -6.72 -11.55
CA ILE A 138 13.63 -7.47 -11.26
C ILE A 138 14.05 -8.35 -12.43
N ARG A 139 13.11 -9.06 -13.07
CA ARG A 139 13.41 -9.86 -14.27
C ARG A 139 13.92 -9.01 -15.44
N ARG A 140 13.47 -7.77 -15.57
CA ARG A 140 13.96 -6.86 -16.61
C ARG A 140 15.34 -6.32 -16.26
N LEU A 141 15.57 -5.93 -15.01
CA LEU A 141 16.87 -5.50 -14.53
C LEU A 141 17.93 -6.61 -14.68
N ALA A 142 17.59 -7.86 -14.34
CA ALA A 142 18.48 -8.99 -14.52
C ALA A 142 18.88 -9.19 -15.99
N ARG A 143 17.95 -9.07 -16.94
CA ARG A 143 18.25 -9.14 -18.38
C ARG A 143 19.16 -8.01 -18.87
N LEU A 144 19.16 -6.88 -18.19
CA LEU A 144 20.03 -5.73 -18.47
C LEU A 144 21.37 -5.80 -17.72
N GLY A 145 21.60 -6.85 -16.91
CA GLY A 145 22.77 -6.97 -16.06
C GLY A 145 22.75 -6.02 -14.85
N LEU A 146 21.58 -5.45 -14.52
CA LEU A 146 21.36 -4.52 -13.43
C LEU A 146 20.72 -5.17 -12.19
N ALA A 147 20.49 -6.46 -12.19
CA ALA A 147 20.13 -7.26 -11.03
C ALA A 147 20.75 -8.64 -11.14
N ASP A 148 20.95 -9.31 -9.99
CA ASP A 148 21.41 -10.69 -9.95
C ASP A 148 20.24 -11.70 -10.02
N ASP A 149 20.57 -12.99 -10.04
CA ASP A 149 19.59 -14.09 -10.10
C ASP A 149 18.81 -14.24 -8.79
N PHE A 150 19.25 -13.63 -7.69
CA PHE A 150 18.61 -13.63 -6.38
C PHE A 150 17.66 -12.47 -6.17
N GLY A 151 17.62 -11.51 -7.12
CA GLY A 151 16.75 -10.35 -7.08
C GLY A 151 17.36 -9.12 -6.44
N ASN A 152 18.66 -9.08 -6.20
CA ASN A 152 19.36 -7.88 -5.74
C ASN A 152 19.57 -6.94 -6.92
N SER A 153 19.01 -5.74 -6.85
CA SER A 153 19.14 -4.71 -7.86
C SER A 153 20.41 -3.88 -7.61
N LYS A 154 21.12 -3.51 -8.69
CA LYS A 154 22.22 -2.53 -8.62
C LYS A 154 21.72 -1.09 -8.46
N ILE A 155 20.45 -0.83 -8.78
CA ILE A 155 19.81 0.48 -8.62
C ILE A 155 18.94 0.41 -7.37
N PRO A 156 19.02 1.37 -6.44
CA PRO A 156 18.14 1.44 -5.28
C PRO A 156 16.66 1.42 -5.68
N LEU A 157 15.85 0.67 -4.93
CA LEU A 157 14.42 0.52 -5.19
C LEU A 157 13.60 0.98 -3.99
N MET A 158 12.55 1.74 -4.25
CA MET A 158 11.43 1.95 -3.34
C MET A 158 10.22 1.17 -3.84
N VAL A 159 9.78 0.20 -3.06
CA VAL A 159 8.64 -0.66 -3.40
C VAL A 159 7.43 -0.20 -2.61
N LEU A 160 6.44 0.31 -3.34
CA LEU A 160 5.18 0.77 -2.78
C LEU A 160 4.24 -0.43 -2.60
N ASN A 161 4.29 -1.08 -1.44
CA ASN A 161 3.26 -2.05 -1.06
C ASN A 161 1.95 -1.36 -0.68
N VAL A 162 2.01 -0.09 -0.27
CA VAL A 162 0.87 0.81 -0.17
C VAL A 162 0.98 1.84 -1.27
N VAL A 163 0.09 1.76 -2.25
CA VAL A 163 0.09 2.62 -3.44
C VAL A 163 -0.72 3.89 -3.20
N PHE A 164 -1.68 3.83 -2.30
CA PHE A 164 -2.46 4.99 -1.84
C PHE A 164 -2.90 4.79 -0.38
N PRO A 165 -2.64 5.79 0.51
CA PRO A 165 -1.99 7.07 0.24
C PRO A 165 -0.49 6.92 0.07
N LEU A 166 0.12 7.83 -0.67
CA LEU A 166 1.57 8.00 -0.68
C LEU A 166 2.04 8.67 0.61
N VAL A 167 3.28 8.42 0.99
CA VAL A 167 3.94 9.05 2.13
C VAL A 167 5.02 9.98 1.59
N PRO A 168 4.78 11.32 1.58
CA PRO A 168 5.69 12.27 0.96
C PRO A 168 7.11 12.22 1.53
N GLU A 169 7.25 12.04 2.84
CA GLU A 169 8.55 11.97 3.50
C GLU A 169 9.39 10.80 2.98
N GLN A 170 8.79 9.62 2.82
CA GLN A 170 9.50 8.45 2.28
C GLN A 170 9.99 8.68 0.84
N ILE A 171 9.19 9.37 0.04
CA ILE A 171 9.54 9.69 -1.36
C ILE A 171 10.66 10.71 -1.39
N THR A 172 10.55 11.77 -0.60
CA THR A 172 11.56 12.82 -0.50
C THR A 172 12.90 12.27 -0.02
N ASP A 173 12.88 11.45 1.04
CA ASP A 173 14.08 10.82 1.59
C ASP A 173 14.72 9.85 0.57
N PHE A 174 13.90 9.06 -0.13
CA PHE A 174 14.39 8.16 -1.16
C PHE A 174 15.00 8.90 -2.35
N ALA A 175 14.42 10.02 -2.77
CA ALA A 175 14.89 10.82 -3.90
C ALA A 175 16.13 11.66 -3.55
N ALA A 176 16.38 11.90 -2.26
CA ALA A 176 17.49 12.75 -1.83
C ALA A 176 18.85 12.25 -2.35
N GLY A 177 19.62 13.16 -2.94
CA GLY A 177 20.95 12.87 -3.47
C GLY A 177 20.97 12.07 -4.78
N LYS A 178 19.84 11.76 -5.38
CA LYS A 178 19.75 11.10 -6.68
C LYS A 178 19.66 12.12 -7.82
N ASP A 179 20.29 11.79 -8.94
CA ASP A 179 20.20 12.60 -10.16
C ASP A 179 18.89 12.37 -10.91
N ALA A 180 18.37 11.14 -10.82
CA ALA A 180 17.12 10.76 -11.47
C ALA A 180 16.42 9.62 -10.71
N VAL A 181 15.08 9.69 -10.69
CA VAL A 181 14.22 8.63 -10.17
C VAL A 181 13.26 8.22 -11.27
N LEU A 182 13.26 6.93 -11.60
CA LEU A 182 12.29 6.34 -12.53
C LEU A 182 11.06 5.87 -11.76
N ILE A 183 9.89 6.36 -12.12
CA ILE A 183 8.62 5.90 -11.57
C ILE A 183 8.02 4.89 -12.54
N ILE A 184 7.67 3.72 -12.02
CA ILE A 184 7.06 2.64 -12.81
C ILE A 184 5.62 2.49 -12.39
N GLU A 185 4.72 2.60 -13.35
CA GLU A 185 3.29 2.38 -13.16
C GLU A 185 2.75 1.43 -14.24
N GLU A 186 1.55 0.94 -14.03
CA GLU A 186 0.81 0.18 -15.03
C GLU A 186 -0.45 0.93 -15.42
N GLY A 187 -0.53 1.25 -16.70
CA GLY A 187 -1.70 1.91 -17.25
C GLY A 187 -1.54 3.42 -17.43
N ASN A 188 -2.63 4.05 -17.82
CA ASN A 188 -2.76 5.47 -18.10
C ASN A 188 -4.12 5.93 -17.51
N PRO A 189 -4.19 7.09 -16.84
CA PRO A 189 -3.12 8.07 -16.61
C PRO A 189 -2.12 7.66 -15.50
N GLU A 190 -1.00 8.36 -15.46
CA GLU A 190 0.13 8.19 -14.54
C GLU A 190 -0.20 8.79 -13.18
N TYR A 191 -0.97 8.07 -12.40
CA TYR A 191 -1.49 8.58 -11.12
C TYR A 191 -0.42 8.72 -10.03
N ILE A 192 0.57 7.83 -9.98
CA ILE A 192 1.64 7.88 -8.96
C ILE A 192 2.58 9.03 -9.29
N GLU A 193 3.01 9.13 -10.55
CA GLU A 193 3.90 10.23 -11.00
C GLU A 193 3.27 11.61 -10.75
N HIS A 194 1.96 11.75 -11.02
CA HIS A 194 1.25 13.01 -10.80
C HIS A 194 1.06 13.38 -9.31
N GLN A 195 1.22 12.44 -8.39
CA GLN A 195 1.12 12.69 -6.95
C GLN A 195 2.47 12.98 -6.31
N ILE A 196 3.57 12.67 -6.98
CA ILE A 196 4.96 12.93 -6.57
C ILE A 196 5.42 14.29 -7.09
#